data_075fa7d1cff5f4e365e63d85696b0997
#
_entry.id   075fa7d1cff5f4e365e63d85696b0997
#
_cell.length_a   1.000
_cell.length_b   1.000
_cell.length_c   1.000
_cell.angle_alpha   90.00
_cell.angle_beta   90.00
_cell.angle_gamma   90.00
#
_symmetry.space_group_name_H-M   'P 1'
#
loop_
_entity.id
_entity.type
_entity.pdbx_description
1 polymer ?
#
loop_
_entity_poly.entity_id
_entity_poly.type
_entity_poly.pdbx_seq_one_letter_code
_entity_poly.pdbx_strand_id
1 'polypeptide(L)'
;KGSGLMGEIRIPELTDAHRESFPAFIDEWTAVGRSCDPMDRKAAGEGVTKAYAAAGLAAPQVFFAASPVGGAIMRQIILDRLVRDGVWDGVRAGVRAGVWDGVRAGVREGVWAGVWDGVWDGVWDGVRDDVGDGWQRECWWGQHDAGWLSFYNWFAQNGLADICAPLEGLTLLARSAGWCWFHQGFTVISDRPELLHDETVTGHRRALHCADGPAVTYRDGWSVWAWHGTNVPQWVIENPTIDKIQAETNTEVRRCAIESYGWAEYLAAIGATPVDEADDPGNPGHRLRLYDTPEQVYDTPTRLLVMDNASLDRDGTRRMYAETVPADIGDAVSAAAWQFDIAPDTYRRLERAT
;
A
#
# COMPACT_ATOMS: atom_id res chain seq x y z
N LYS A 1 24.18 -26.07 -35.26
CA LYS A 1 24.46 -24.94 -36.16
C LYS A 1 23.17 -24.14 -36.27
N GLY A 2 23.11 -22.98 -35.67
CA GLY A 2 21.96 -22.08 -35.63
C GLY A 2 22.10 -21.04 -34.52
N SER A 3 23.31 -20.49 -34.27
CA SER A 3 23.48 -19.27 -33.52
C SER A 3 23.17 -18.09 -34.44
N GLY A 4 21.90 -17.79 -34.64
CA GLY A 4 21.43 -16.62 -35.34
C GLY A 4 21.19 -15.51 -34.33
N LEU A 5 22.13 -14.57 -34.25
CA LEU A 5 21.96 -13.14 -33.99
C LEU A 5 20.65 -12.74 -33.28
N MET A 6 20.61 -12.88 -31.95
CA MET A 6 19.89 -11.91 -31.15
C MET A 6 20.70 -10.62 -31.21
N GLY A 7 20.37 -9.73 -32.13
CA GLY A 7 20.87 -8.38 -32.11
C GLY A 7 20.55 -7.77 -30.75
N GLU A 8 21.52 -7.12 -30.14
CA GLU A 8 21.39 -6.40 -28.89
C GLU A 8 20.27 -5.35 -29.07
N ILE A 9 19.06 -5.68 -28.58
CA ILE A 9 17.91 -4.77 -28.64
C ILE A 9 18.10 -3.81 -27.48
N ARG A 10 18.69 -2.66 -27.78
CA ARG A 10 18.85 -1.54 -26.82
C ARG A 10 18.10 -0.34 -27.39
N ILE A 11 17.39 0.39 -26.52
CA ILE A 11 17.19 1.81 -26.76
C ILE A 11 18.53 2.45 -26.45
N PRO A 12 19.31 2.87 -27.45
CA PRO A 12 20.72 3.23 -27.24
C PRO A 12 20.87 4.46 -26.36
N GLU A 13 19.89 5.36 -26.37
CA GLU A 13 19.88 6.56 -25.56
C GLU A 13 18.45 7.16 -25.46
N LEU A 14 18.10 7.70 -24.29
CA LEU A 14 16.86 8.45 -24.12
C LEU A 14 16.98 9.80 -24.83
N THR A 15 16.13 10.03 -25.83
CA THR A 15 16.04 11.31 -26.52
C THR A 15 15.33 12.36 -25.64
N ASP A 16 15.48 13.64 -25.98
CA ASP A 16 14.75 14.70 -25.27
C ASP A 16 13.24 14.54 -25.43
N ALA A 17 12.76 14.13 -26.60
CA ALA A 17 11.34 13.82 -26.82
C ALA A 17 10.83 12.70 -25.89
N HIS A 18 11.66 11.69 -25.60
CA HIS A 18 11.32 10.65 -24.61
C HIS A 18 11.17 11.27 -23.20
N ARG A 19 12.10 12.13 -22.79
CA ARG A 19 12.05 12.80 -21.48
C ARG A 19 10.85 13.72 -21.33
N GLU A 20 10.52 14.46 -22.39
CA GLU A 20 9.36 15.35 -22.44
C GLU A 20 8.02 14.59 -22.37
N SER A 21 7.97 13.33 -22.82
CA SER A 21 6.75 12.51 -22.77
C SER A 21 6.49 11.90 -21.38
N PHE A 22 7.48 11.76 -20.51
CA PHE A 22 7.34 11.08 -19.22
C PHE A 22 6.25 11.67 -18.31
N PRO A 23 6.14 12.99 -18.09
CA PRO A 23 5.12 13.52 -17.18
C PRO A 23 3.71 13.11 -17.58
N ALA A 24 3.32 13.32 -18.83
CA ALA A 24 1.99 12.95 -19.33
C ALA A 24 1.74 11.44 -19.27
N PHE A 25 2.77 10.63 -19.53
CA PHE A 25 2.68 9.18 -19.45
C PHE A 25 2.51 8.69 -17.98
N ILE A 26 3.23 9.30 -17.04
CA ILE A 26 3.09 9.01 -15.61
C ILE A 26 1.68 9.39 -15.13
N ASP A 27 1.17 10.56 -15.55
CA ASP A 27 -0.18 11.02 -15.20
C ASP A 27 -1.26 10.06 -15.73
N GLU A 28 -1.13 9.60 -16.99
CA GLU A 28 -2.04 8.61 -17.59
C GLU A 28 -2.09 7.33 -16.75
N TRP A 29 -0.94 6.76 -16.41
CA TRP A 29 -0.89 5.50 -15.68
C TRP A 29 -1.24 5.64 -14.19
N THR A 30 -0.99 6.80 -13.61
CA THR A 30 -1.49 7.14 -12.27
C THR A 30 -3.03 7.15 -12.29
N ALA A 31 -3.64 7.73 -13.31
CA ALA A 31 -5.09 7.71 -13.48
C ALA A 31 -5.63 6.27 -13.64
N VAL A 32 -4.93 5.40 -14.39
CA VAL A 32 -5.28 3.96 -14.49
C VAL A 32 -5.29 3.30 -13.12
N GLY A 33 -4.22 3.46 -12.33
CA GLY A 33 -4.10 2.86 -11.00
C GLY A 33 -5.12 3.36 -9.98
N ARG A 34 -5.69 4.56 -10.21
CA ARG A 34 -6.66 5.21 -9.32
C ARG A 34 -8.09 5.22 -9.88
N SER A 35 -8.34 4.58 -11.02
CA SER A 35 -9.66 4.60 -11.65
C SER A 35 -10.73 3.94 -10.77
N CYS A 36 -11.81 4.67 -10.56
CA CYS A 36 -13.03 4.19 -9.90
C CYS A 36 -14.16 3.89 -10.90
N ASP A 37 -13.86 3.90 -12.21
CA ASP A 37 -14.82 3.49 -13.22
C ASP A 37 -15.19 2.02 -13.05
N PRO A 38 -16.44 1.61 -13.32
CA PRO A 38 -16.81 0.23 -13.35
C PRO A 38 -15.91 -0.59 -14.26
N MET A 39 -15.65 -1.85 -13.89
CA MET A 39 -14.86 -2.77 -14.69
C MET A 39 -15.45 -2.91 -16.10
N ASP A 40 -14.60 -2.81 -17.12
CA ASP A 40 -14.94 -3.25 -18.46
C ASP A 40 -14.75 -4.77 -18.57
N ARG A 41 -15.86 -5.50 -18.35
CA ARG A 41 -15.85 -6.98 -18.38
C ARG A 41 -15.39 -7.56 -19.70
N LYS A 42 -15.68 -6.88 -20.82
CA LYS A 42 -15.25 -7.35 -22.15
C LYS A 42 -13.74 -7.22 -22.29
N ALA A 43 -13.20 -6.03 -22.04
CA ALA A 43 -11.77 -5.79 -22.12
C ALA A 43 -11.00 -6.66 -21.09
N ALA A 44 -11.53 -6.84 -19.88
CA ALA A 44 -10.95 -7.71 -18.87
C ALA A 44 -10.90 -9.17 -19.32
N GLY A 45 -11.97 -9.69 -19.92
CA GLY A 45 -12.01 -11.06 -20.49
C GLY A 45 -11.04 -11.24 -21.65
N GLU A 46 -10.90 -10.24 -22.53
CA GLU A 46 -9.89 -10.22 -23.60
C GLU A 46 -8.48 -10.21 -23.01
N GLY A 47 -8.23 -9.43 -21.96
CA GLY A 47 -6.95 -9.37 -21.25
C GLY A 47 -6.54 -10.73 -20.67
N VAL A 48 -7.46 -11.43 -20.00
CA VAL A 48 -7.25 -12.80 -19.51
C VAL A 48 -6.92 -13.74 -20.65
N THR A 49 -7.68 -13.71 -21.75
CA THR A 49 -7.45 -14.59 -22.89
C THR A 49 -6.05 -14.38 -23.48
N LYS A 50 -5.62 -13.13 -23.65
CA LYS A 50 -4.27 -12.80 -24.11
C LYS A 50 -3.17 -13.24 -23.15
N ALA A 51 -3.36 -13.05 -21.84
CA ALA A 51 -2.40 -13.47 -20.82
C ALA A 51 -2.20 -14.99 -20.80
N TYR A 52 -3.29 -15.76 -20.91
CA TYR A 52 -3.20 -17.22 -21.00
C TYR A 52 -2.56 -17.69 -22.30
N ALA A 53 -2.90 -17.06 -23.43
CA ALA A 53 -2.28 -17.38 -24.71
C ALA A 53 -0.77 -17.10 -24.70
N ALA A 54 -0.32 -15.99 -24.11
CA ALA A 54 1.08 -15.67 -23.94
C ALA A 54 1.83 -16.71 -23.08
N ALA A 55 1.13 -17.33 -22.11
CA ALA A 55 1.65 -18.42 -21.29
C ALA A 55 1.55 -19.81 -21.95
N GLY A 56 1.02 -19.91 -23.17
CA GLY A 56 0.79 -21.19 -23.85
C GLY A 56 -0.36 -22.02 -23.26
N LEU A 57 -1.28 -21.38 -22.53
CA LEU A 57 -2.41 -22.02 -21.86
C LEU A 57 -3.72 -21.79 -22.61
N ALA A 58 -4.66 -22.73 -22.47
CA ALA A 58 -6.01 -22.54 -22.98
C ALA A 58 -6.76 -21.44 -22.20
N ALA A 59 -7.60 -20.68 -22.91
CA ALA A 59 -8.42 -19.65 -22.28
C ALA A 59 -9.30 -20.23 -21.16
N PRO A 60 -9.32 -19.62 -19.95
CA PRO A 60 -10.07 -20.11 -18.82
C PRO A 60 -11.52 -19.64 -18.85
N GLN A 61 -12.36 -20.23 -18.01
CA GLN A 61 -13.64 -19.65 -17.67
C GLN A 61 -13.44 -18.41 -16.78
N VAL A 62 -14.07 -17.28 -17.13
CA VAL A 62 -13.91 -16.01 -16.40
C VAL A 62 -15.12 -15.75 -15.53
N PHE A 63 -14.87 -15.47 -14.25
CA PHE A 63 -15.87 -15.09 -13.26
C PHE A 63 -15.61 -13.65 -12.79
N PHE A 64 -16.69 -12.91 -12.48
CA PHE A 64 -16.60 -11.52 -12.08
C PHE A 64 -17.22 -11.32 -10.69
N ALA A 65 -16.50 -10.64 -9.82
CA ALA A 65 -16.92 -10.27 -8.47
C ALA A 65 -17.01 -8.74 -8.33
N ALA A 66 -17.82 -8.26 -7.40
CA ALA A 66 -18.03 -6.84 -7.17
C ALA A 66 -16.92 -6.20 -6.32
N SER A 67 -16.16 -7.00 -5.57
CA SER A 67 -15.05 -6.55 -4.70
C SER A 67 -13.96 -7.61 -4.60
N PRO A 68 -12.78 -7.28 -4.07
CA PRO A 68 -11.74 -8.26 -3.78
C PRO A 68 -12.19 -9.36 -2.80
N VAL A 69 -12.94 -9.01 -1.75
CA VAL A 69 -13.45 -10.01 -0.79
C VAL A 69 -14.45 -10.94 -1.46
N GLY A 70 -15.35 -10.41 -2.29
CA GLY A 70 -16.27 -11.20 -3.10
C GLY A 70 -15.53 -12.13 -4.07
N GLY A 71 -14.44 -11.65 -4.67
CA GLY A 71 -13.54 -12.42 -5.52
C GLY A 71 -12.87 -13.57 -4.79
N ALA A 72 -12.31 -13.31 -3.62
CA ALA A 72 -11.66 -14.32 -2.78
C ALA A 72 -12.65 -15.42 -2.34
N ILE A 73 -13.86 -15.05 -1.90
CA ILE A 73 -14.92 -16.00 -1.54
C ILE A 73 -15.32 -16.85 -2.75
N MET A 74 -15.59 -16.22 -3.90
CA MET A 74 -15.96 -16.92 -5.13
C MET A 74 -14.88 -17.91 -5.56
N ARG A 75 -13.62 -17.48 -5.53
CA ARG A 75 -12.46 -18.33 -5.78
C ARG A 75 -12.46 -19.56 -4.87
N GLN A 76 -12.64 -19.37 -3.56
CA GLN A 76 -12.63 -20.47 -2.59
C GLN A 76 -13.77 -21.47 -2.85
N ILE A 77 -14.97 -20.99 -3.16
CA ILE A 77 -16.10 -21.84 -3.50
C ILE A 77 -15.80 -22.70 -4.73
N ILE A 78 -15.19 -22.12 -5.77
CA ILE A 78 -14.83 -22.85 -6.99
C ILE A 78 -13.78 -23.90 -6.67
N LEU A 79 -12.73 -23.56 -5.91
CA LEU A 79 -11.69 -24.48 -5.52
C LEU A 79 -12.21 -25.65 -4.69
N ASP A 80 -13.09 -25.40 -3.73
CA ASP A 80 -13.71 -26.46 -2.90
C ASP A 80 -14.57 -27.42 -3.72
N ARG A 81 -15.20 -26.93 -4.78
CA ARG A 81 -15.93 -27.79 -5.72
C ARG A 81 -14.99 -28.67 -6.55
N LEU A 82 -13.92 -28.06 -7.09
CA LEU A 82 -12.92 -28.79 -7.88
C LEU A 82 -12.20 -29.87 -7.05
N VAL A 83 -11.94 -29.60 -5.77
CA VAL A 83 -11.37 -30.61 -4.84
C VAL A 83 -12.34 -31.78 -4.63
N ARG A 84 -13.63 -31.48 -4.42
CA ARG A 84 -14.66 -32.53 -4.25
C ARG A 84 -14.83 -33.40 -5.49
N ASP A 85 -14.64 -32.83 -6.67
CA ASP A 85 -14.79 -33.51 -7.94
C ASP A 85 -13.49 -34.23 -8.42
N GLY A 86 -12.43 -34.26 -7.59
CA GLY A 86 -11.19 -35.01 -7.85
C GLY A 86 -10.26 -34.41 -8.91
N VAL A 87 -10.42 -33.14 -9.27
CA VAL A 87 -9.67 -32.47 -10.37
C VAL A 87 -8.36 -31.80 -9.89
N TRP A 88 -8.06 -31.86 -8.59
CA TRP A 88 -7.11 -30.96 -7.91
C TRP A 88 -5.62 -31.16 -8.21
N ASP A 89 -5.14 -32.39 -8.46
CA ASP A 89 -3.69 -32.68 -8.42
C ASP A 89 -2.87 -32.10 -9.59
N GLY A 90 -3.48 -31.71 -10.70
CA GLY A 90 -2.77 -31.14 -11.88
C GLY A 90 -2.72 -29.63 -11.96
N VAL A 91 -3.58 -28.92 -11.22
CA VAL A 91 -3.86 -27.49 -11.45
C VAL A 91 -2.82 -26.55 -10.80
N ARG A 92 -2.29 -26.95 -9.64
CA ARG A 92 -1.42 -26.08 -8.83
C ARG A 92 -0.02 -25.85 -9.41
N ALA A 93 0.51 -26.84 -10.10
CA ALA A 93 1.89 -26.80 -10.60
C ALA A 93 2.03 -26.05 -11.95
N GLY A 94 1.02 -26.12 -12.83
CA GLY A 94 1.13 -25.63 -14.22
C GLY A 94 1.03 -24.12 -14.35
N VAL A 95 0.18 -23.45 -13.57
CA VAL A 95 -0.04 -22.00 -13.70
C VAL A 95 1.09 -21.18 -13.11
N ARG A 96 1.66 -21.62 -11.99
CA ARG A 96 2.78 -20.92 -11.36
C ARG A 96 4.04 -20.96 -12.21
N ALA A 97 4.30 -22.09 -12.88
CA ALA A 97 5.45 -22.26 -13.76
C ALA A 97 5.26 -21.52 -15.10
N GLY A 98 4.12 -21.65 -15.75
CA GLY A 98 3.93 -21.15 -17.11
C GLY A 98 3.84 -19.63 -17.24
N VAL A 99 3.10 -18.96 -16.35
CA VAL A 99 2.93 -17.48 -16.43
C VAL A 99 4.13 -16.76 -15.81
N TRP A 100 4.62 -17.24 -14.66
CA TRP A 100 5.71 -16.59 -13.93
C TRP A 100 7.08 -16.81 -14.56
N ASP A 101 7.37 -18.04 -15.00
CA ASP A 101 8.66 -18.36 -15.62
C ASP A 101 8.77 -17.80 -17.05
N GLY A 102 7.69 -17.76 -17.82
CA GLY A 102 7.69 -17.17 -19.16
C GLY A 102 7.89 -15.65 -19.15
N VAL A 103 7.25 -14.94 -18.20
CA VAL A 103 7.40 -13.50 -18.04
C VAL A 103 8.74 -13.14 -17.36
N ARG A 104 9.20 -13.95 -16.41
CA ARG A 104 10.42 -13.70 -15.65
C ARG A 104 11.69 -13.96 -16.47
N ALA A 105 11.69 -14.92 -17.37
CA ALA A 105 12.86 -15.23 -18.19
C ALA A 105 13.15 -14.14 -19.22
N GLY A 106 12.10 -13.47 -19.77
CA GLY A 106 12.28 -12.39 -20.75
C GLY A 106 12.66 -11.02 -20.15
N VAL A 107 12.47 -10.84 -18.84
CA VAL A 107 12.50 -9.52 -18.19
C VAL A 107 13.65 -9.34 -17.20
N ARG A 108 14.29 -10.43 -16.77
CA ARG A 108 15.20 -10.44 -15.62
C ARG A 108 16.53 -9.70 -15.78
N GLU A 109 17.00 -9.42 -16.99
CA GLU A 109 18.37 -8.91 -17.21
C GLU A 109 18.52 -7.38 -17.30
N GLY A 110 17.46 -6.58 -17.32
CA GLY A 110 17.62 -5.17 -17.69
C GLY A 110 17.12 -4.09 -16.73
N VAL A 111 16.27 -4.36 -15.71
CA VAL A 111 15.40 -3.27 -15.23
C VAL A 111 15.18 -3.15 -13.71
N TRP A 112 15.91 -3.85 -12.88
CA TRP A 112 15.57 -4.01 -11.44
C TRP A 112 15.82 -2.83 -10.48
N ALA A 113 16.36 -1.71 -10.89
CA ALA A 113 16.96 -0.77 -9.92
C ALA A 113 16.20 0.55 -9.65
N GLY A 114 15.08 0.86 -10.27
CA GLY A 114 14.60 2.25 -10.19
C GLY A 114 13.14 2.54 -9.92
N VAL A 115 12.24 1.58 -10.02
CA VAL A 115 10.78 1.88 -10.03
C VAL A 115 10.00 1.23 -8.86
N TRP A 116 10.67 0.42 -8.06
CA TRP A 116 10.03 -0.45 -7.06
C TRP A 116 9.45 0.26 -5.82
N ASP A 117 10.04 1.36 -5.35
CA ASP A 117 9.76 1.92 -4.02
C ASP A 117 8.53 2.85 -3.92
N GLY A 118 7.95 3.31 -5.01
CA GLY A 118 6.99 4.42 -4.95
C GLY A 118 5.51 4.08 -4.89
N VAL A 119 5.08 2.96 -5.48
CA VAL A 119 3.65 2.62 -5.64
C VAL A 119 3.24 1.44 -4.73
N TRP A 120 4.21 0.68 -4.27
CA TRP A 120 4.02 -0.60 -3.62
C TRP A 120 3.49 -0.51 -2.17
N ASP A 121 4.01 0.39 -1.35
CA ASP A 121 3.75 0.39 0.08
C ASP A 121 2.35 0.91 0.48
N GLY A 122 1.78 1.86 -0.26
CA GLY A 122 0.56 2.55 0.17
C GLY A 122 -0.75 1.77 -0.02
N VAL A 123 -0.85 0.95 -1.07
CA VAL A 123 -2.09 0.19 -1.36
C VAL A 123 -2.03 -1.23 -0.78
N TRP A 124 -0.83 -1.75 -0.62
CA TRP A 124 -0.57 -3.13 -0.24
C TRP A 124 -0.84 -3.42 1.23
N ASP A 125 -0.43 -2.52 2.12
CA ASP A 125 -0.65 -2.69 3.56
C ASP A 125 -2.13 -2.57 3.94
N GLY A 126 -2.89 -1.73 3.24
CA GLY A 126 -4.29 -1.50 3.55
C GLY A 126 -5.24 -2.69 3.33
N VAL A 127 -4.94 -3.56 2.37
CA VAL A 127 -5.82 -4.72 2.05
C VAL A 127 -5.36 -5.99 2.77
N ARG A 128 -4.15 -5.99 3.31
CA ARG A 128 -3.48 -7.17 3.84
C ARG A 128 -4.11 -7.74 5.10
N ASP A 129 -4.54 -6.89 6.01
CA ASP A 129 -4.92 -7.29 7.37
C ASP A 129 -6.38 -7.80 7.49
N ASP A 130 -7.29 -7.36 6.58
CA ASP A 130 -8.72 -7.68 6.70
C ASP A 130 -9.13 -9.09 6.20
N VAL A 131 -8.34 -9.73 5.35
CA VAL A 131 -8.75 -10.99 4.69
C VAL A 131 -7.84 -12.19 5.00
N GLY A 132 -6.79 -11.99 5.79
CA GLY A 132 -5.81 -13.03 6.18
C GLY A 132 -4.78 -13.37 5.09
N ASP A 133 -3.61 -13.84 5.49
CA ASP A 133 -2.40 -14.02 4.67
C ASP A 133 -2.50 -14.99 3.47
N GLY A 134 -3.59 -15.74 3.34
CA GLY A 134 -3.71 -16.82 2.36
C GLY A 134 -4.10 -16.41 0.95
N TRP A 135 -4.94 -15.39 0.80
CA TRP A 135 -5.52 -15.01 -0.47
C TRP A 135 -4.59 -14.16 -1.35
N GLN A 136 -3.70 -13.42 -0.73
CA GLN A 136 -2.74 -12.54 -1.40
C GLN A 136 -1.67 -13.30 -2.18
N ARG A 137 -1.28 -14.49 -1.72
CA ARG A 137 -0.21 -15.27 -2.34
C ARG A 137 -0.53 -15.76 -3.74
N GLU A 138 -1.81 -15.74 -4.11
CA GLU A 138 -2.32 -16.26 -5.37
C GLU A 138 -3.11 -15.22 -6.16
N CYS A 139 -3.13 -13.95 -5.69
CA CYS A 139 -3.75 -12.83 -6.38
C CYS A 139 -2.76 -12.18 -7.36
N TRP A 140 -3.26 -11.88 -8.54
CA TRP A 140 -2.63 -11.03 -9.54
C TRP A 140 -3.47 -9.76 -9.67
N TRP A 141 -2.85 -8.66 -9.99
CA TRP A 141 -3.48 -7.39 -9.74
C TRP A 141 -3.81 -6.67 -11.05
N GLY A 142 -4.97 -6.42 -11.37
CA GLY A 142 -5.36 -5.63 -12.51
C GLY A 142 -4.80 -4.19 -12.44
N GLN A 143 -5.62 -3.23 -12.05
CA GLN A 143 -5.19 -1.82 -11.98
C GLN A 143 -4.04 -1.54 -10.99
N HIS A 144 -3.85 -2.39 -9.98
CA HIS A 144 -2.75 -2.23 -9.01
C HIS A 144 -1.37 -2.50 -9.61
N ASP A 145 -1.31 -3.21 -10.75
CA ASP A 145 -0.07 -3.40 -11.51
C ASP A 145 0.26 -2.21 -12.44
N ALA A 146 -0.56 -1.17 -12.46
CA ALA A 146 -0.37 -0.01 -13.33
C ALA A 146 1.05 0.57 -13.25
N GLY A 147 1.65 0.59 -12.05
CA GLY A 147 2.98 1.16 -11.85
C GLY A 147 4.06 0.44 -12.66
N TRP A 148 4.19 -0.89 -12.52
CA TRP A 148 5.23 -1.62 -13.25
C TRP A 148 4.84 -1.90 -14.70
N LEU A 149 3.57 -2.09 -15.02
CA LEU A 149 3.10 -2.27 -16.41
C LEU A 149 3.28 -1.00 -17.23
N SER A 150 3.16 0.18 -16.64
CA SER A 150 3.44 1.45 -17.29
C SER A 150 4.83 1.47 -17.91
N PHE A 151 5.82 1.01 -17.15
CA PHE A 151 7.20 0.94 -17.60
C PHE A 151 7.34 0.10 -18.89
N TYR A 152 6.80 -1.11 -18.93
CA TYR A 152 6.84 -1.95 -20.13
C TYR A 152 5.99 -1.41 -21.27
N ASN A 153 4.86 -0.80 -20.94
CA ASN A 153 4.01 -0.16 -21.94
C ASN A 153 4.72 1.01 -22.63
N TRP A 154 5.52 1.77 -21.87
CA TRP A 154 6.34 2.82 -22.45
C TRP A 154 7.36 2.25 -23.47
N PHE A 155 8.05 1.17 -23.15
CA PHE A 155 8.96 0.50 -24.08
C PHE A 155 8.25 -0.06 -25.31
N ALA A 156 7.07 -0.66 -25.12
CA ALA A 156 6.26 -1.13 -26.22
C ALA A 156 5.93 0.00 -27.21
N GLN A 157 5.59 1.20 -26.71
CA GLN A 157 5.29 2.37 -27.53
C GLN A 157 6.54 2.97 -28.19
N ASN A 158 7.74 2.68 -27.68
CA ASN A 158 9.01 3.24 -28.15
C ASN A 158 9.92 2.19 -28.85
N GLY A 159 9.31 1.32 -29.64
CA GLY A 159 10.04 0.44 -30.56
C GLY A 159 10.32 -0.97 -30.05
N LEU A 160 9.85 -1.35 -28.86
CA LEU A 160 10.03 -2.69 -28.29
C LEU A 160 8.69 -3.45 -28.15
N ALA A 161 7.73 -3.20 -29.05
CA ALA A 161 6.39 -3.79 -29.00
C ALA A 161 6.44 -5.32 -29.00
N ASP A 162 7.25 -5.94 -29.86
CA ASP A 162 7.34 -7.41 -29.98
C ASP A 162 7.84 -8.08 -28.68
N ILE A 163 8.77 -7.42 -27.98
CA ILE A 163 9.32 -7.93 -26.70
C ILE A 163 8.29 -7.82 -25.59
N CYS A 164 7.53 -6.73 -25.56
CA CYS A 164 6.51 -6.46 -24.56
C CYS A 164 5.16 -7.12 -24.87
N ALA A 165 4.97 -7.70 -26.05
CA ALA A 165 3.73 -8.36 -26.48
C ALA A 165 3.17 -9.38 -25.48
N PRO A 166 3.99 -10.20 -24.76
CA PRO A 166 3.47 -11.11 -23.74
C PRO A 166 2.73 -10.41 -22.58
N LEU A 167 3.02 -9.13 -22.32
CA LEU A 167 2.40 -8.34 -21.26
C LEU A 167 1.12 -7.60 -21.70
N GLU A 168 0.75 -7.67 -22.97
CA GLU A 168 -0.42 -6.97 -23.50
C GLU A 168 -1.71 -7.34 -22.77
N GLY A 169 -1.89 -8.63 -22.43
CA GLY A 169 -3.04 -9.11 -21.67
C GLY A 169 -3.11 -8.49 -20.27
N LEU A 170 -1.99 -8.44 -19.55
CA LEU A 170 -1.92 -7.83 -18.21
C LEU A 170 -2.09 -6.31 -18.28
N THR A 171 -1.54 -5.67 -19.30
CA THR A 171 -1.73 -4.23 -19.57
C THR A 171 -3.21 -3.90 -19.78
N LEU A 172 -3.93 -4.72 -20.54
CA LEU A 172 -5.36 -4.56 -20.77
C LEU A 172 -6.16 -4.78 -19.47
N LEU A 173 -5.79 -5.76 -18.66
CA LEU A 173 -6.39 -6.00 -17.34
C LEU A 173 -6.20 -4.81 -16.40
N ALA A 174 -4.99 -4.26 -16.30
CA ALA A 174 -4.72 -3.08 -15.47
C ALA A 174 -5.60 -1.88 -15.88
N ARG A 175 -5.85 -1.73 -17.18
CA ARG A 175 -6.70 -0.65 -17.71
C ARG A 175 -8.19 -0.91 -17.58
N SER A 176 -8.62 -2.14 -17.27
CA SER A 176 -10.04 -2.52 -17.35
C SER A 176 -10.65 -3.11 -16.08
N ALA A 177 -9.84 -3.60 -15.14
CA ALA A 177 -10.33 -4.36 -13.99
C ALA A 177 -9.54 -4.10 -12.71
N GLY A 178 -10.08 -4.59 -11.59
CA GLY A 178 -9.41 -4.62 -10.28
C GLY A 178 -8.53 -5.87 -10.10
N TRP A 179 -8.69 -6.59 -8.99
CA TRP A 179 -7.87 -7.74 -8.62
C TRP A 179 -8.22 -8.98 -9.43
N CYS A 180 -7.22 -9.81 -9.74
CA CYS A 180 -7.40 -11.02 -10.55
C CYS A 180 -6.76 -12.23 -9.86
N TRP A 181 -7.45 -13.37 -9.89
CA TRP A 181 -6.96 -14.68 -9.42
C TRP A 181 -6.94 -15.64 -10.60
N PHE A 182 -5.75 -15.95 -11.08
CA PHE A 182 -5.54 -16.83 -12.21
C PHE A 182 -5.36 -18.28 -11.77
N HIS A 183 -6.16 -19.20 -12.33
CA HIS A 183 -6.07 -20.63 -12.11
C HIS A 183 -6.17 -21.39 -13.44
N GLN A 184 -5.63 -22.61 -13.50
CA GLN A 184 -5.82 -23.44 -14.67
C GLN A 184 -7.33 -23.75 -14.84
N GLY A 185 -7.90 -23.33 -15.96
CA GLY A 185 -9.30 -23.56 -16.27
C GLY A 185 -10.27 -22.48 -15.80
N PHE A 186 -9.93 -21.64 -14.85
CA PHE A 186 -10.77 -20.51 -14.46
C PHE A 186 -9.96 -19.30 -13.97
N THR A 187 -10.57 -18.12 -14.05
CA THR A 187 -10.04 -16.87 -13.48
C THR A 187 -11.16 -16.12 -12.79
N VAL A 188 -10.89 -15.56 -11.62
CA VAL A 188 -11.82 -14.64 -10.96
C VAL A 188 -11.25 -13.23 -11.09
N ILE A 189 -12.09 -12.25 -11.40
CA ILE A 189 -11.74 -10.83 -11.54
C ILE A 189 -12.66 -10.01 -10.67
N SER A 190 -12.12 -9.14 -9.82
CA SER A 190 -12.92 -8.17 -9.06
C SER A 190 -13.16 -6.89 -9.84
N ASP A 191 -14.25 -6.20 -9.52
CA ASP A 191 -14.47 -4.83 -9.95
C ASP A 191 -13.41 -3.89 -9.34
N ARG A 192 -13.35 -2.68 -9.87
CA ARG A 192 -12.60 -1.56 -9.33
C ARG A 192 -13.37 -0.95 -8.15
N PRO A 193 -12.70 -0.22 -7.25
CA PRO A 193 -13.42 0.52 -6.23
C PRO A 193 -14.41 1.51 -6.86
N GLU A 194 -15.46 1.82 -6.13
CA GLU A 194 -16.39 2.90 -6.46
C GLU A 194 -15.87 4.25 -5.96
N LEU A 195 -15.13 4.21 -4.83
CA LEU A 195 -14.55 5.37 -4.18
C LEU A 195 -13.13 5.04 -3.73
N LEU A 196 -12.23 5.99 -3.92
CA LEU A 196 -10.86 5.91 -3.45
C LEU A 196 -10.41 7.30 -2.96
N HIS A 197 -10.09 7.38 -1.67
CA HIS A 197 -9.48 8.54 -1.03
C HIS A 197 -8.02 8.24 -0.72
N ASP A 198 -7.14 9.09 -1.20
CA ASP A 198 -5.71 9.02 -0.95
C ASP A 198 -5.11 10.42 -0.81
N GLU A 199 -4.00 10.52 -0.12
CA GLU A 199 -3.20 11.73 0.02
C GLU A 199 -1.84 11.55 -0.66
N THR A 200 -1.23 12.67 -1.04
CA THR A 200 0.14 12.64 -1.56
C THR A 200 1.12 12.58 -0.40
N VAL A 201 2.02 11.59 -0.36
CA VAL A 201 3.02 11.41 0.70
C VAL A 201 4.36 12.09 0.37
N THR A 202 5.08 11.82 -0.74
CA THR A 202 6.29 12.54 -1.22
C THR A 202 6.39 12.39 -2.74
N GLY A 203 6.56 13.45 -3.47
CA GLY A 203 6.63 13.39 -4.93
C GLY A 203 5.37 12.73 -5.51
N HIS A 204 5.51 11.58 -6.13
CA HIS A 204 4.38 10.82 -6.70
C HIS A 204 3.84 9.72 -5.77
N ARG A 205 4.43 9.52 -4.59
CA ARG A 205 3.97 8.52 -3.62
C ARG A 205 2.65 8.97 -3.01
N ARG A 206 1.69 8.06 -2.93
CA ARG A 206 0.37 8.29 -2.34
C ARG A 206 0.09 7.26 -1.25
N ALA A 207 -0.74 7.64 -0.29
CA ALA A 207 -1.20 6.76 0.78
C ALA A 207 -2.72 6.84 0.91
N LEU A 208 -3.37 5.74 1.21
CA LEU A 208 -4.79 5.72 1.49
C LEU A 208 -5.08 6.53 2.76
N HIS A 209 -6.03 7.45 2.69
CA HIS A 209 -6.46 8.24 3.85
C HIS A 209 -7.85 8.80 3.65
N CYS A 210 -8.70 8.70 4.70
CA CYS A 210 -9.95 9.43 4.81
C CYS A 210 -10.25 9.68 6.29
N ALA A 211 -10.48 10.96 6.65
CA ALA A 211 -10.69 11.35 8.05
C ALA A 211 -12.14 11.14 8.54
N ASP A 212 -13.10 11.01 7.64
CA ASP A 212 -14.54 11.02 7.93
C ASP A 212 -15.31 9.83 7.33
N GLY A 213 -14.58 8.82 6.79
CA GLY A 213 -15.18 7.64 6.20
C GLY A 213 -14.16 6.62 5.72
N PRO A 214 -14.59 5.62 4.92
CA PRO A 214 -13.68 4.65 4.34
C PRO A 214 -12.76 5.29 3.29
N ALA A 215 -11.51 4.87 3.25
CA ALA A 215 -10.56 5.28 2.21
C ALA A 215 -10.85 4.59 0.87
N VAL A 216 -11.40 3.37 0.89
CA VAL A 216 -11.81 2.64 -0.32
C VAL A 216 -13.18 2.05 -0.11
N THR A 217 -14.07 2.15 -1.10
CA THR A 217 -15.39 1.51 -1.09
C THR A 217 -15.65 0.82 -2.42
N TYR A 218 -16.21 -0.38 -2.36
CA TYR A 218 -16.65 -1.14 -3.52
C TYR A 218 -18.18 -1.15 -3.63
N ARG A 219 -18.70 -1.44 -4.84
CA ARG A 219 -20.14 -1.37 -5.16
C ARG A 219 -21.01 -2.39 -4.42
N ASP A 220 -20.42 -3.40 -3.80
CA ASP A 220 -21.10 -4.37 -2.91
C ASP A 220 -21.11 -3.94 -1.44
N GLY A 221 -20.54 -2.76 -1.12
CA GLY A 221 -20.48 -2.21 0.22
C GLY A 221 -19.22 -2.61 1.01
N TRP A 222 -18.36 -3.49 0.47
CA TRP A 222 -17.09 -3.75 1.13
C TRP A 222 -16.21 -2.52 1.09
N SER A 223 -15.59 -2.19 2.24
CA SER A 223 -14.83 -0.96 2.43
C SER A 223 -13.56 -1.20 3.23
N VAL A 224 -12.58 -0.32 3.01
CA VAL A 224 -11.29 -0.28 3.73
C VAL A 224 -11.15 1.08 4.36
N TRP A 225 -10.81 1.11 5.65
CA TRP A 225 -10.50 2.34 6.40
C TRP A 225 -8.99 2.47 6.54
N ALA A 226 -8.48 3.65 6.26
CA ALA A 226 -7.04 3.91 6.35
C ALA A 226 -6.76 5.31 6.90
N TRP A 227 -5.77 5.39 7.79
CA TRP A 227 -5.28 6.62 8.38
C TRP A 227 -3.82 6.83 7.96
N HIS A 228 -3.58 7.79 7.08
CA HIS A 228 -2.25 8.12 6.54
C HIS A 228 -1.44 6.91 6.04
N GLY A 229 -2.10 6.01 5.33
CA GLY A 229 -1.50 4.80 4.76
C GLY A 229 -1.55 3.57 5.67
N THR A 230 -1.89 3.74 6.94
CA THR A 230 -2.09 2.62 7.86
C THR A 230 -3.53 2.12 7.76
N ASN A 231 -3.71 0.83 7.50
CA ASN A 231 -5.02 0.20 7.55
C ASN A 231 -5.51 0.15 8.99
N VAL A 232 -6.73 0.59 9.22
CA VAL A 232 -7.32 0.69 10.55
C VAL A 232 -8.74 0.10 10.57
N PRO A 233 -9.20 -0.45 11.70
CA PRO A 233 -10.60 -0.79 11.88
C PRO A 233 -11.52 0.43 11.72
N GLN A 234 -12.72 0.22 11.21
CA GLN A 234 -13.75 1.25 11.03
C GLN A 234 -13.92 2.18 12.23
N TRP A 235 -13.88 1.62 13.44
CA TRP A 235 -14.11 2.37 14.68
C TRP A 235 -13.06 3.47 14.94
N VAL A 236 -11.85 3.35 14.37
CA VAL A 236 -10.77 4.34 14.50
C VAL A 236 -11.16 5.67 13.88
N ILE A 237 -11.92 5.63 12.80
CA ILE A 237 -12.35 6.83 12.07
C ILE A 237 -13.76 7.23 12.47
N GLU A 238 -14.70 6.30 12.44
CA GLU A 238 -16.12 6.64 12.61
C GLU A 238 -16.55 6.84 14.06
N ASN A 239 -15.93 6.14 15.00
CA ASN A 239 -16.30 6.22 16.43
C ASN A 239 -15.13 5.83 17.35
N PRO A 240 -14.03 6.59 17.36
CA PRO A 240 -12.95 6.39 18.31
C PRO A 240 -13.43 6.73 19.72
N THR A 241 -13.18 5.86 20.69
CA THR A 241 -13.46 6.09 22.11
C THR A 241 -12.27 5.68 22.94
N ILE A 242 -12.12 6.28 24.14
CA ILE A 242 -11.01 6.01 25.06
C ILE A 242 -10.91 4.51 25.37
N ASP A 243 -12.03 3.86 25.66
CA ASP A 243 -12.05 2.42 25.99
C ASP A 243 -11.54 1.55 24.85
N LYS A 244 -11.92 1.88 23.59
CA LYS A 244 -11.42 1.17 22.41
C LYS A 244 -9.94 1.42 22.17
N ILE A 245 -9.49 2.66 22.34
CA ILE A 245 -8.08 3.04 22.19
C ILE A 245 -7.21 2.30 23.20
N GLN A 246 -7.65 2.26 24.48
CA GLN A 246 -6.91 1.56 25.54
C GLN A 246 -6.91 0.04 25.39
N ALA A 247 -8.00 -0.54 24.86
CA ALA A 247 -8.11 -1.97 24.61
C ALA A 247 -7.34 -2.43 23.36
N GLU A 248 -6.94 -1.51 22.47
CA GLU A 248 -6.22 -1.86 21.24
C GLU A 248 -4.79 -2.32 21.54
N THR A 249 -4.44 -3.50 21.04
CA THR A 249 -3.12 -4.12 21.28
C THR A 249 -2.11 -3.83 20.17
N ASN A 250 -2.60 -3.54 18.95
CA ASN A 250 -1.75 -3.14 17.84
C ASN A 250 -1.31 -1.67 18.04
N THR A 251 -0.02 -1.45 18.25
CA THR A 251 0.54 -0.13 18.58
C THR A 251 0.32 0.90 17.48
N GLU A 252 0.37 0.49 16.19
CA GLU A 252 0.13 1.38 15.05
C GLU A 252 -1.35 1.76 14.93
N VAL A 253 -2.26 0.81 15.11
CA VAL A 253 -3.70 1.09 15.12
C VAL A 253 -4.04 2.01 16.31
N ARG A 254 -3.47 1.75 17.49
CA ARG A 254 -3.64 2.61 18.67
C ARG A 254 -3.15 4.03 18.40
N ARG A 255 -1.98 4.21 17.79
CA ARG A 255 -1.44 5.52 17.41
C ARG A 255 -2.41 6.25 16.47
N CYS A 256 -2.85 5.59 15.39
CA CYS A 256 -3.83 6.15 14.46
C CYS A 256 -5.14 6.55 15.16
N ALA A 257 -5.61 5.74 16.11
CA ALA A 257 -6.83 6.02 16.85
C ALA A 257 -6.69 7.23 17.78
N ILE A 258 -5.52 7.43 18.40
CA ILE A 258 -5.23 8.63 19.20
C ILE A 258 -5.15 9.87 18.31
N GLU A 259 -4.48 9.77 17.16
CA GLU A 259 -4.41 10.86 16.18
C GLU A 259 -5.81 11.25 15.66
N SER A 260 -6.64 10.26 15.33
CA SER A 260 -8.01 10.49 14.88
C SER A 260 -8.91 11.07 15.98
N TYR A 261 -8.75 10.64 17.22
CA TYR A 261 -9.47 11.15 18.40
C TYR A 261 -9.03 12.58 18.78
N GLY A 262 -7.77 12.91 18.57
CA GLY A 262 -7.10 14.13 18.98
C GLY A 262 -6.23 13.93 20.21
N TRP A 263 -4.95 14.31 20.11
CA TRP A 263 -3.98 14.15 21.21
C TRP A 263 -4.38 14.90 22.48
N ALA A 264 -4.87 16.15 22.34
CA ALA A 264 -5.25 16.95 23.49
C ALA A 264 -6.45 16.34 24.23
N GLU A 265 -7.46 15.91 23.50
CA GLU A 265 -8.65 15.25 24.01
C GLU A 265 -8.31 13.91 24.65
N TYR A 266 -7.41 13.13 24.03
CA TYR A 266 -6.94 11.85 24.59
C TYR A 266 -6.22 12.04 25.91
N LEU A 267 -5.23 12.96 25.99
CA LEU A 267 -4.48 13.23 27.21
C LEU A 267 -5.39 13.68 28.36
N ALA A 268 -6.35 14.57 28.07
CA ALA A 268 -7.33 15.01 29.06
C ALA A 268 -8.22 13.85 29.54
N ALA A 269 -8.68 13.01 28.61
CA ALA A 269 -9.59 11.92 28.94
C ALA A 269 -8.93 10.79 29.75
N ILE A 270 -7.64 10.51 29.52
CA ILE A 270 -6.89 9.52 30.35
C ILE A 270 -6.41 10.09 31.67
N GLY A 271 -6.62 11.38 31.94
CA GLY A 271 -6.16 12.04 33.15
C GLY A 271 -4.63 12.25 33.21
N ALA A 272 -3.99 12.38 32.04
CA ALA A 272 -2.56 12.68 31.97
C ALA A 272 -2.29 14.06 32.59
N THR A 273 -1.23 14.16 33.39
CA THR A 273 -0.85 15.40 34.09
C THR A 273 0.47 15.94 33.55
N PRO A 274 0.56 17.24 33.21
CA PRO A 274 1.82 17.84 32.74
C PRO A 274 2.91 17.71 33.82
N VAL A 275 4.10 17.27 33.42
CA VAL A 275 5.31 17.18 34.27
C VAL A 275 6.24 18.31 33.94
N ASP A 276 6.53 18.49 32.65
CA ASP A 276 7.47 19.50 32.14
C ASP A 276 7.14 19.90 30.73
N GLU A 277 7.49 21.12 30.36
CA GLU A 277 7.38 21.65 29.01
C GLU A 277 8.62 22.49 28.69
N ALA A 278 9.24 22.25 27.54
CA ALA A 278 10.43 22.93 27.09
C ALA A 278 10.36 23.27 25.60
N ASP A 279 11.14 24.26 25.16
CA ASP A 279 11.41 24.43 23.74
C ASP A 279 12.17 23.22 23.23
N ASP A 280 11.86 22.79 22.00
CA ASP A 280 12.56 21.67 21.37
C ASP A 280 13.85 22.15 20.69
N PRO A 281 15.03 21.83 21.25
CA PRO A 281 16.31 22.22 20.63
C PRO A 281 16.49 21.63 19.24
N GLY A 282 15.98 20.41 19.02
CA GLY A 282 16.07 19.72 17.75
C GLY A 282 15.05 20.19 16.70
N ASN A 283 14.06 20.98 17.09
CA ASN A 283 12.99 21.48 16.24
C ASN A 283 12.60 22.93 16.61
N PRO A 284 13.40 23.92 16.23
CA PRO A 284 13.24 25.31 16.67
C PRO A 284 11.83 25.86 16.41
N GLY A 285 11.23 26.49 17.42
CA GLY A 285 9.88 27.04 17.36
C GLY A 285 8.78 26.06 17.74
N HIS A 286 9.12 24.84 18.11
CA HIS A 286 8.22 23.81 18.62
C HIS A 286 8.52 23.44 20.06
N ARG A 287 7.63 22.68 20.70
CA ARG A 287 7.72 22.38 22.11
C ARG A 287 7.70 20.87 22.37
N LEU A 288 8.47 20.47 23.36
CA LEU A 288 8.42 19.16 24.01
C LEU A 288 7.51 19.27 25.22
N ARG A 289 6.59 18.32 25.39
CA ARG A 289 5.67 18.27 26.55
C ARG A 289 5.71 16.89 27.16
N LEU A 290 6.07 16.81 28.42
CA LEU A 290 6.15 15.55 29.17
C LEU A 290 4.94 15.44 30.10
N TYR A 291 4.28 14.28 30.06
CA TYR A 291 3.10 13.99 30.88
C TYR A 291 3.32 12.73 31.71
N ASP A 292 2.89 12.75 32.96
CA ASP A 292 2.63 11.53 33.72
C ASP A 292 1.34 10.89 33.22
N THR A 293 1.34 9.57 33.08
CA THR A 293 0.14 8.81 32.74
C THR A 293 -0.30 7.95 33.90
N PRO A 294 -1.62 7.79 34.15
CA PRO A 294 -2.12 6.85 35.12
C PRO A 294 -1.64 5.42 34.84
N GLU A 295 -1.32 4.65 35.89
CA GLU A 295 -0.82 3.27 35.77
C GLU A 295 -1.74 2.35 34.96
N GLN A 296 -3.05 2.65 34.91
CA GLN A 296 -4.04 1.88 34.16
C GLN A 296 -3.93 2.03 32.65
N VAL A 297 -3.21 3.03 32.15
CA VAL A 297 -3.06 3.30 30.71
C VAL A 297 -1.98 2.42 30.10
N TYR A 298 -0.91 2.20 30.85
CA TYR A 298 0.21 1.32 30.49
C TYR A 298 0.48 0.38 31.65
N ASP A 299 0.77 -0.87 31.39
CA ASP A 299 1.01 -1.89 32.44
C ASP A 299 2.22 -1.60 33.33
N THR A 300 2.95 -0.55 33.05
CA THR A 300 4.12 -0.09 33.80
C THR A 300 4.07 1.42 33.98
N PRO A 301 4.66 1.98 35.09
CA PRO A 301 4.81 3.41 35.24
C PRO A 301 5.53 4.02 34.03
N THR A 302 4.83 4.88 33.29
CA THR A 302 5.28 5.40 31.99
C THR A 302 4.95 6.88 31.91
N ARG A 303 5.83 7.66 31.30
CA ARG A 303 5.56 9.02 30.86
C ARG A 303 5.33 9.07 29.36
N LEU A 304 4.57 10.05 28.92
CA LEU A 304 4.41 10.38 27.49
C LEU A 304 5.16 11.67 27.19
N LEU A 305 6.11 11.58 26.29
CA LEU A 305 6.70 12.75 25.65
C LEU A 305 5.90 13.05 24.38
N VAL A 306 5.23 14.20 24.35
CA VAL A 306 4.45 14.69 23.20
C VAL A 306 5.24 15.77 22.49
N MET A 307 5.38 15.66 21.18
CA MET A 307 6.17 16.56 20.36
C MET A 307 5.61 16.72 18.94
N ASP A 308 5.96 17.82 18.30
CA ASP A 308 5.64 18.05 16.89
C ASP A 308 6.73 17.43 16.01
N ASN A 309 6.34 16.81 14.90
CA ASN A 309 7.30 16.29 13.92
C ASN A 309 8.19 17.42 13.38
N ALA A 310 9.51 17.23 13.37
CA ALA A 310 10.46 18.21 12.82
C ALA A 310 10.26 18.44 11.30
N SER A 311 9.70 17.47 10.60
CA SER A 311 9.36 17.57 9.18
C SER A 311 7.90 17.97 8.99
N LEU A 312 7.65 18.85 8.01
CA LEU A 312 6.27 19.15 7.59
C LEU A 312 5.69 17.94 6.85
N ASP A 313 4.45 17.66 7.14
CA ASP A 313 3.63 16.85 6.26
C ASP A 313 3.33 17.62 4.96
N ARG A 314 2.76 16.94 3.97
CA ARG A 314 2.56 17.50 2.62
C ARG A 314 1.50 18.54 2.52
N ASP A 315 0.52 18.50 3.42
CA ASP A 315 -0.49 19.56 3.58
C ASP A 315 0.09 20.85 4.22
N GLY A 316 1.39 20.83 4.55
CA GLY A 316 2.07 21.94 5.22
C GLY A 316 1.85 21.96 6.73
N THR A 317 1.15 20.98 7.29
CA THR A 317 0.97 20.82 8.72
C THR A 317 2.11 20.01 9.35
N ARG A 318 2.23 20.03 10.66
CA ARG A 318 3.11 19.13 11.41
C ARG A 318 2.25 18.18 12.23
N ARG A 319 2.53 16.90 12.13
CA ARG A 319 1.91 15.92 13.00
C ARG A 319 2.46 16.02 14.40
N MET A 320 1.56 15.94 15.36
CA MET A 320 1.89 15.69 16.73
C MET A 320 2.01 14.17 16.93
N TYR A 321 3.03 13.74 17.64
CA TYR A 321 3.18 12.35 18.05
C TYR A 321 3.64 12.25 19.49
N ALA A 322 3.49 11.11 20.09
CA ALA A 322 3.95 10.86 21.44
C ALA A 322 4.70 9.55 21.53
N GLU A 323 5.72 9.57 22.37
CA GLU A 323 6.55 8.41 22.65
C GLU A 323 6.50 8.11 24.14
N THR A 324 6.51 6.81 24.46
CA THR A 324 6.61 6.37 25.85
C THR A 324 8.04 6.46 26.33
N VAL A 325 8.23 7.02 27.51
CA VAL A 325 9.54 7.12 28.16
C VAL A 325 9.45 6.61 29.59
N PRO A 326 10.57 6.16 30.22
CA PRO A 326 10.58 5.75 31.61
C PRO A 326 10.07 6.84 32.56
N ALA A 327 9.32 6.44 33.60
CA ALA A 327 8.69 7.37 34.53
C ALA A 327 9.68 8.13 35.46
N ASP A 328 10.95 7.72 35.51
CA ASP A 328 12.02 8.37 36.26
C ASP A 328 12.68 9.54 35.50
N ILE A 329 12.39 9.72 34.21
CA ILE A 329 12.92 10.85 33.45
C ILE A 329 12.17 12.13 33.81
N GLY A 330 12.84 13.08 34.43
CA GLY A 330 12.25 14.24 35.12
C GLY A 330 11.89 15.43 34.24
N ASP A 331 12.43 15.57 33.05
CA ASP A 331 12.21 16.71 32.14
C ASP A 331 12.06 16.33 30.69
N ALA A 332 11.40 17.20 29.91
CA ALA A 332 11.03 16.94 28.52
C ALA A 332 12.27 16.83 27.59
N VAL A 333 13.32 17.61 27.82
CA VAL A 333 14.54 17.54 27.01
C VAL A 333 15.31 16.24 27.25
N SER A 334 15.36 15.79 28.51
CA SER A 334 15.95 14.51 28.88
C SER A 334 15.13 13.34 28.29
N ALA A 335 13.82 13.45 28.23
CA ALA A 335 12.95 12.46 27.59
C ALA A 335 13.22 12.37 26.08
N ALA A 336 13.36 13.50 25.40
CA ALA A 336 13.71 13.52 23.98
C ALA A 336 15.13 12.96 23.73
N ALA A 337 16.09 13.30 24.55
CA ALA A 337 17.45 12.78 24.46
C ALA A 337 17.50 11.24 24.63
N TRP A 338 16.69 10.72 25.55
CA TRP A 338 16.61 9.29 25.83
C TRP A 338 16.15 8.49 24.58
N GLN A 339 15.24 9.02 23.79
CA GLN A 339 14.77 8.35 22.57
C GLN A 339 15.86 8.15 21.51
N PHE A 340 16.82 9.09 21.45
CA PHE A 340 17.97 9.02 20.52
C PHE A 340 19.18 8.31 21.17
N ASP A 341 19.05 7.78 22.40
CA ASP A 341 20.17 7.19 23.16
C ASP A 341 21.39 8.13 23.26
N ILE A 342 21.11 9.42 23.53
CA ILE A 342 22.16 10.45 23.68
C ILE A 342 22.00 11.21 25.01
N ALA A 343 23.09 11.85 25.44
CA ALA A 343 23.03 12.70 26.63
C ALA A 343 22.16 13.96 26.39
N PRO A 344 21.42 14.46 27.40
CA PRO A 344 20.59 15.67 27.29
C PRO A 344 21.38 16.90 26.79
N ASP A 345 22.65 17.06 27.20
CA ASP A 345 23.50 18.14 26.72
C ASP A 345 23.89 18.01 25.24
N THR A 346 23.89 16.79 24.71
CA THR A 346 24.06 16.55 23.27
C THR A 346 22.80 16.94 22.52
N TYR A 347 21.62 16.53 23.02
CA TYR A 347 20.34 16.89 22.43
C TYR A 347 20.12 18.42 22.38
N ARG A 348 20.50 19.15 23.44
CA ARG A 348 20.44 20.62 23.47
C ARG A 348 21.27 21.32 22.41
N ARG A 349 22.22 20.63 21.78
CA ARG A 349 23.10 21.15 20.72
C ARG A 349 22.72 20.69 19.33
N LEU A 350 21.63 19.92 19.17
CA LEU A 350 21.15 19.52 17.85
C LEU A 350 20.63 20.75 17.10
N GLU A 351 20.96 20.83 15.83
CA GLU A 351 20.41 21.83 14.92
C GLU A 351 19.06 21.38 14.35
N ARG A 352 18.85 20.07 14.27
CA ARG A 352 17.60 19.44 13.80
C ARG A 352 17.53 17.98 14.25
N ALA A 353 16.40 17.60 14.86
CA ALA A 353 16.04 16.20 15.09
C ALA A 353 15.18 15.71 13.91
N THR A 354 15.60 14.66 13.23
CA THR A 354 14.86 14.06 12.10
C THR A 354 14.84 12.56 12.28
#